data_ffc0b636f8b179f8a05dd2862f52defe
#
_entry.id   ffc0b636f8b179f8a05dd2862f52defe
#
_cell.length_a   1.000
_cell.length_b   1.000
_cell.length_c   1.000
_cell.angle_alpha   90.00
_cell.angle_beta   90.00
_cell.angle_gamma   90.00
#
_symmetry.space_group_name_H-M   'P 1'
#
loop_
_entity.id
_entity.type
_entity.pdbx_description
1 polymer ?
#
loop_
_entity_poly.entity_id
_entity_poly.type
_entity_poly.pdbx_seq_one_letter_code
_entity_poly.pdbx_strand_id
1 'polypeptide(L)'
;MWVLLMSDNWNFDDLVEDVLVKTSEMNACCGSDLSFPDTSKVENPENSKNQVTEEFLQNFEEYLKNYGIGYVNGIEDLYLHDYNFDFKSAIIISHEMPQEILDAGAGVEAQDLNNELYENFGHITYSISDYLRKNGYETYVAHPREEKINFSKLAERANMGIIGKSGLFISPKFGPKQKIAAILVNIENLPIINVNEHAWIRKYCESCNSCIRKCPEKALNNFDEKVQFDENLCIGCSQGCTECIKACPFYKRGYEKVYAIFKKLEEKRKK
;
A
#
# COMPACT_ATOMS: atom_id res chain seq x y z
N MET A 1 -22.96 31.19 15.56
CA MET A 1 -21.62 31.49 16.06
C MET A 1 -21.32 30.57 17.24
N TRP A 2 -20.89 29.35 16.98
CA TRP A 2 -20.21 28.47 17.93
C TRP A 2 -19.23 27.64 17.10
N VAL A 3 -18.00 28.14 17.08
CA VAL A 3 -16.84 27.38 16.60
C VAL A 3 -16.45 26.46 17.74
N LEU A 4 -16.75 25.19 17.68
CA LEU A 4 -16.18 24.18 18.54
C LEU A 4 -14.80 23.82 18.00
N LEU A 5 -13.79 24.34 18.67
CA LEU A 5 -12.40 23.92 18.61
C LEU A 5 -12.33 22.42 18.94
N MET A 6 -12.18 21.58 17.95
CA MET A 6 -11.68 20.23 18.17
C MET A 6 -10.16 20.30 18.23
N SER A 7 -9.65 20.43 19.45
CA SER A 7 -8.26 20.17 19.78
C SER A 7 -8.08 18.66 19.96
N ASP A 8 -8.04 17.92 18.88
CA ASP A 8 -7.56 16.55 18.93
C ASP A 8 -6.10 16.57 18.49
N ASN A 9 -5.22 16.79 19.45
CA ASN A 9 -3.82 16.43 19.36
C ASN A 9 -3.69 14.89 19.33
N TRP A 10 -4.15 14.29 18.26
CA TRP A 10 -3.76 12.93 17.93
C TRP A 10 -2.43 13.04 17.20
N ASN A 11 -1.34 12.74 17.91
CA ASN A 11 -0.06 12.59 17.27
C ASN A 11 -0.13 11.32 16.40
N PHE A 12 -0.22 11.52 15.10
CA PHE A 12 -0.40 10.48 14.10
C PHE A 12 0.78 9.49 14.10
N ASP A 13 1.96 9.98 14.44
CA ASP A 13 3.19 9.20 14.49
C ASP A 13 3.18 8.17 15.63
N ASP A 14 2.58 8.49 16.79
CA ASP A 14 2.47 7.58 17.93
C ASP A 14 1.57 6.36 17.64
N LEU A 15 0.51 6.54 16.84
CA LEU A 15 -0.40 5.45 16.46
C LEU A 15 0.21 4.53 15.39
N VAL A 16 1.06 5.08 14.56
CA VAL A 16 1.73 4.35 13.48
C VAL A 16 2.96 3.62 14.01
N GLU A 17 3.68 4.17 14.98
CA GLU A 17 4.78 3.48 15.66
C GLU A 17 4.28 2.29 16.48
N ASP A 18 3.17 2.41 17.19
CA ASP A 18 2.61 1.32 18.00
C ASP A 18 1.97 0.16 17.19
N VAL A 19 1.49 0.42 15.97
CA VAL A 19 0.97 -0.63 15.06
C VAL A 19 2.08 -1.27 14.23
N LEU A 20 3.21 -0.59 14.10
CA LEU A 20 4.35 -0.98 13.29
C LEU A 20 5.62 -1.14 14.12
N VAL A 21 5.50 -1.59 15.37
CA VAL A 21 6.66 -2.08 16.08
C VAL A 21 7.30 -3.16 15.21
N LYS A 22 8.37 -2.76 14.53
CA LYS A 22 9.28 -3.57 13.73
C LYS A 22 8.84 -3.96 12.31
N THR A 23 8.57 -2.97 11.45
CA THR A 23 8.54 -3.24 9.99
C THR A 23 9.92 -3.62 9.42
N SER A 24 11.00 -3.36 10.12
CA SER A 24 12.33 -3.86 9.75
C SER A 24 12.48 -5.38 9.92
N GLU A 25 11.58 -6.04 10.66
CA GLU A 25 11.56 -7.49 10.84
C GLU A 25 10.45 -8.17 10.02
N MET A 26 9.44 -7.44 9.52
CA MET A 26 8.39 -8.01 8.64
C MET A 26 8.92 -8.57 7.32
N ASN A 27 10.10 -8.17 6.91
CA ASN A 27 10.75 -8.63 5.71
C ASN A 27 11.47 -9.96 5.88
N ALA A 28 11.78 -10.36 7.11
CA ALA A 28 12.40 -11.65 7.39
C ALA A 28 11.48 -12.86 7.12
N CYS A 29 10.17 -12.66 7.05
CA CYS A 29 9.22 -13.74 6.78
C CYS A 29 9.27 -14.27 5.33
N CYS A 30 9.71 -13.47 4.37
CA CYS A 30 9.72 -13.87 2.96
C CYS A 30 11.07 -14.45 2.54
N GLY A 31 11.70 -15.24 3.39
CA GLY A 31 12.90 -16.03 3.12
C GLY A 31 13.88 -15.34 2.18
N SER A 32 14.82 -14.58 2.74
CA SER A 32 16.11 -14.12 2.22
C SER A 32 16.42 -14.39 0.74
N ASP A 33 17.05 -13.46 0.07
CA ASP A 33 17.71 -13.51 -1.24
C ASP A 33 16.81 -13.43 -2.49
N LEU A 34 15.54 -13.10 -2.38
CA LEU A 34 14.68 -12.87 -3.54
C LEU A 34 14.63 -11.38 -3.94
N SER A 35 15.79 -10.73 -4.08
CA SER A 35 15.84 -9.45 -4.78
C SER A 35 15.30 -9.67 -6.20
N PHE A 36 14.32 -8.88 -6.60
CA PHE A 36 13.84 -8.93 -7.98
C PHE A 36 14.89 -8.28 -8.87
N PRO A 37 15.38 -8.96 -9.94
CA PRO A 37 16.41 -8.41 -10.81
C PRO A 37 15.89 -7.18 -11.56
N ASP A 38 16.77 -6.22 -11.83
CA ASP A 38 16.45 -5.11 -12.73
C ASP A 38 16.19 -5.68 -14.14
N THR A 39 14.97 -5.49 -14.63
CA THR A 39 14.53 -5.92 -15.96
C THR A 39 14.28 -4.75 -16.91
N SER A 40 14.81 -3.58 -16.59
CA SER A 40 14.75 -2.37 -17.43
C SER A 40 15.31 -2.65 -18.82
N LYS A 41 14.65 -2.09 -19.82
CA LYS A 41 15.06 -2.13 -21.22
C LYS A 41 15.52 -0.76 -21.73
N VAL A 42 15.36 0.25 -20.91
CA VAL A 42 15.69 1.67 -21.20
C VAL A 42 16.56 2.21 -20.09
N GLU A 43 17.71 2.74 -20.44
CA GLU A 43 18.59 3.42 -19.50
C GLU A 43 17.98 4.74 -19.01
N ASN A 44 18.37 5.18 -17.82
CA ASN A 44 18.02 6.51 -17.34
C ASN A 44 18.61 7.58 -18.27
N PRO A 45 17.87 8.66 -18.55
CA PRO A 45 18.35 9.74 -19.40
C PRO A 45 19.52 10.49 -18.75
N GLU A 46 20.54 10.85 -19.54
CA GLU A 46 21.67 11.67 -19.06
C GLU A 46 21.23 13.06 -18.54
N ASN A 47 20.17 13.62 -19.14
CA ASN A 47 19.56 14.88 -18.75
C ASN A 47 18.07 14.63 -18.45
N SER A 48 17.75 14.44 -17.19
CA SER A 48 16.37 14.15 -16.77
C SER A 48 15.51 15.42 -16.72
N LYS A 49 14.24 15.27 -17.13
CA LYS A 49 13.20 16.26 -16.91
C LYS A 49 12.73 16.19 -15.47
N ASN A 50 12.39 17.34 -14.91
CA ASN A 50 11.85 17.45 -13.55
C ASN A 50 10.41 17.99 -13.49
N GLN A 51 9.75 18.15 -14.63
CA GLN A 51 8.35 18.58 -14.71
C GLN A 51 7.58 17.76 -15.74
N VAL A 52 6.32 17.47 -15.45
CA VAL A 52 5.37 16.81 -16.34
C VAL A 52 4.41 17.83 -16.93
N THR A 53 3.92 17.53 -18.14
CA THR A 53 2.83 18.29 -18.79
C THR A 53 1.50 17.59 -18.51
N GLU A 54 0.39 18.33 -18.61
CA GLU A 54 -0.95 17.74 -18.50
C GLU A 54 -1.20 16.66 -19.55
N GLU A 55 -0.73 16.88 -20.78
CA GLU A 55 -0.84 15.89 -21.87
C GLU A 55 -0.07 14.60 -21.50
N PHE A 56 1.13 14.72 -20.95
CA PHE A 56 1.88 13.54 -20.50
C PHE A 56 1.12 12.80 -19.39
N LEU A 57 0.60 13.51 -18.39
CA LEU A 57 -0.14 12.90 -17.28
C LEU A 57 -1.37 12.16 -17.76
N GLN A 58 -2.17 12.76 -18.67
CA GLN A 58 -3.35 12.11 -19.25
C GLN A 58 -2.97 10.81 -19.98
N ASN A 59 -1.94 10.84 -20.83
CA ASN A 59 -1.45 9.67 -21.53
C ASN A 59 -0.91 8.60 -20.57
N PHE A 60 -0.22 9.02 -19.53
CA PHE A 60 0.33 8.12 -18.51
C PHE A 60 -0.76 7.48 -17.67
N GLU A 61 -1.77 8.22 -17.24
CA GLU A 61 -2.92 7.69 -16.51
C GLU A 61 -3.75 6.72 -17.36
N GLU A 62 -3.95 7.01 -18.65
CA GLU A 62 -4.59 6.07 -19.56
C GLU A 62 -3.76 4.79 -19.72
N TYR A 63 -2.44 4.90 -19.82
CA TYR A 63 -1.52 3.75 -19.84
C TYR A 63 -1.65 2.91 -18.56
N LEU A 64 -1.88 3.55 -17.42
CA LEU A 64 -1.98 2.92 -16.10
C LEU A 64 -3.42 2.66 -15.63
N LYS A 65 -4.44 2.81 -16.47
CA LYS A 65 -5.86 2.76 -16.06
C LYS A 65 -6.29 1.50 -15.30
N ASN A 66 -5.60 0.38 -15.50
CA ASN A 66 -5.90 -0.88 -14.83
C ASN A 66 -5.31 -0.98 -13.42
N TYR A 67 -4.46 -0.01 -13.04
CA TYR A 67 -3.80 0.06 -11.75
C TYR A 67 -4.42 1.13 -10.85
N GLY A 68 -4.16 1.07 -9.56
CA GLY A 68 -4.32 2.23 -8.68
C GLY A 68 -3.06 3.07 -8.77
N ILE A 69 -3.21 4.39 -8.86
CA ILE A 69 -2.10 5.33 -9.01
C ILE A 69 -2.19 6.37 -7.90
N GLY A 70 -1.05 6.73 -7.33
CA GLY A 70 -0.89 7.84 -6.44
C GLY A 70 0.47 8.52 -6.61
N TYR A 71 0.54 9.77 -6.19
CA TYR A 71 1.73 10.58 -6.30
C TYR A 71 2.10 11.17 -4.95
N VAL A 72 3.38 11.21 -4.63
CA VAL A 72 3.89 11.76 -3.39
C VAL A 72 5.14 12.59 -3.65
N ASN A 73 5.24 13.76 -3.02
CA ASN A 73 6.47 14.55 -2.96
C ASN A 73 7.02 14.58 -1.53
N GLY A 74 8.31 14.89 -1.39
CA GLY A 74 8.97 14.99 -0.09
C GLY A 74 8.99 13.64 0.63
N ILE A 75 9.60 12.63 0.00
CA ILE A 75 9.75 11.28 0.56
C ILE A 75 10.90 11.16 1.57
N GLU A 76 11.56 12.25 1.89
CA GLU A 76 12.73 12.31 2.78
C GLU A 76 12.46 11.69 4.18
N ASP A 77 11.20 11.72 4.65
CA ASP A 77 10.80 11.22 5.97
C ASP A 77 10.39 9.73 5.98
N LEU A 78 10.52 9.01 4.87
CA LEU A 78 10.00 7.66 4.72
C LEU A 78 11.06 6.55 4.88
N TYR A 79 11.81 6.52 5.98
CA TYR A 79 12.81 5.48 6.27
C TYR A 79 13.88 5.27 5.16
N LEU A 80 14.03 6.25 4.26
CA LEU A 80 15.04 6.24 3.20
C LEU A 80 16.39 6.80 3.67
N HIS A 81 16.48 7.23 4.94
CA HIS A 81 17.70 7.84 5.51
C HIS A 81 18.94 6.95 5.43
N ASP A 82 18.76 5.64 5.48
CA ASP A 82 19.86 4.67 5.38
C ASP A 82 20.24 4.35 3.92
N TYR A 83 19.46 4.89 2.97
CA TYR A 83 19.67 4.68 1.54
C TYR A 83 19.91 6.02 0.87
N ASN A 84 21.03 6.14 0.24
CA ASN A 84 21.47 7.35 -0.47
C ASN A 84 20.65 7.53 -1.78
N PHE A 85 19.31 7.60 -1.66
CA PHE A 85 18.44 7.88 -2.79
C PHE A 85 18.31 9.40 -2.96
N ASP A 86 18.75 9.91 -4.10
CA ASP A 86 18.60 11.32 -4.47
C ASP A 86 17.28 11.62 -5.18
N PHE A 87 16.20 10.92 -4.76
CA PHE A 87 14.86 11.10 -5.31
C PHE A 87 13.95 11.79 -4.30
N LYS A 88 13.18 12.80 -4.78
CA LYS A 88 12.32 13.66 -3.94
C LYS A 88 10.84 13.31 -4.02
N SER A 89 10.43 12.56 -5.01
CA SER A 89 9.04 12.21 -5.28
C SER A 89 8.90 10.75 -5.71
N ALA A 90 7.68 10.22 -5.65
CA ALA A 90 7.39 8.87 -6.08
C ALA A 90 6.02 8.76 -6.75
N ILE A 91 5.94 7.84 -7.70
CA ILE A 91 4.71 7.35 -8.31
C ILE A 91 4.39 6.00 -7.68
N ILE A 92 3.25 5.92 -7.01
CA ILE A 92 2.80 4.71 -6.32
C ILE A 92 1.84 3.96 -7.22
N ILE A 93 2.07 2.67 -7.37
CA ILE A 93 1.27 1.80 -8.23
C ILE A 93 0.73 0.66 -7.39
N SER A 94 -0.58 0.44 -7.43
CA SER A 94 -1.19 -0.75 -6.84
C SER A 94 -1.76 -1.66 -7.94
N HIS A 95 -1.57 -2.96 -7.76
CA HIS A 95 -2.02 -4.00 -8.68
C HIS A 95 -2.91 -4.99 -7.94
N GLU A 96 -4.04 -5.35 -8.55
CA GLU A 96 -4.97 -6.31 -7.94
C GLU A 96 -4.34 -7.70 -7.87
N MET A 97 -4.50 -8.37 -6.75
CA MET A 97 -4.12 -9.79 -6.62
C MET A 97 -5.12 -10.66 -7.39
N PRO A 98 -4.66 -11.64 -8.19
CA PRO A 98 -5.53 -12.62 -8.81
C PRO A 98 -6.41 -13.37 -7.80
N GLN A 99 -7.61 -13.77 -8.24
CA GLN A 99 -8.56 -14.47 -7.37
C GLN A 99 -8.04 -15.85 -6.96
N GLU A 100 -7.27 -16.48 -7.84
CA GLU A 100 -6.70 -17.82 -7.66
C GLU A 100 -5.83 -17.90 -6.39
N ILE A 101 -5.11 -16.83 -6.05
CA ILE A 101 -4.28 -16.78 -4.82
C ILE A 101 -5.16 -16.86 -3.57
N LEU A 102 -6.35 -16.23 -3.60
CA LEU A 102 -7.26 -16.26 -2.48
C LEU A 102 -7.98 -17.63 -2.38
N ASP A 103 -8.23 -18.26 -3.51
CA ASP A 103 -8.98 -19.52 -3.60
C ASP A 103 -8.10 -20.73 -3.25
N ALA A 104 -6.82 -20.69 -3.52
CA ALA A 104 -5.88 -21.79 -3.25
C ALA A 104 -5.78 -22.15 -1.76
N GLY A 105 -6.06 -21.18 -0.85
CA GLY A 105 -5.86 -21.41 0.59
C GLY A 105 -4.39 -21.41 0.99
N ALA A 106 -4.09 -21.46 2.29
CA ALA A 106 -2.71 -21.46 2.75
C ALA A 106 -2.01 -22.78 2.40
N GLY A 107 -0.80 -22.70 1.82
CA GLY A 107 -0.01 -23.85 1.39
C GLY A 107 0.98 -23.50 0.30
N VAL A 108 1.64 -24.52 -0.24
CA VAL A 108 2.67 -24.36 -1.28
C VAL A 108 2.10 -23.70 -2.53
N GLU A 109 0.93 -24.15 -3.00
CA GLU A 109 0.27 -23.58 -4.19
C GLU A 109 0.00 -22.07 -4.04
N ALA A 110 -0.56 -21.63 -2.91
CA ALA A 110 -0.81 -20.22 -2.66
C ALA A 110 0.49 -19.42 -2.56
N GLN A 111 1.55 -20.03 -2.03
CA GLN A 111 2.86 -19.41 -1.95
C GLN A 111 3.48 -19.23 -3.33
N ASP A 112 3.41 -20.25 -4.18
CA ASP A 112 3.94 -20.21 -5.54
C ASP A 112 3.21 -19.17 -6.39
N LEU A 113 1.87 -19.16 -6.35
CA LEU A 113 1.04 -18.14 -7.03
C LEU A 113 1.35 -16.72 -6.53
N ASN A 114 1.60 -16.56 -5.23
CA ASN A 114 1.97 -15.25 -4.68
C ASN A 114 3.38 -14.81 -5.13
N ASN A 115 4.32 -15.75 -5.26
CA ASN A 115 5.66 -15.47 -5.78
C ASN A 115 5.58 -15.06 -7.26
N GLU A 116 4.83 -15.79 -8.06
CA GLU A 116 4.59 -15.46 -9.47
C GLU A 116 3.95 -14.07 -9.62
N LEU A 117 2.99 -13.74 -8.76
CA LEU A 117 2.40 -12.39 -8.74
C LEU A 117 3.45 -11.30 -8.51
N TYR A 118 4.36 -11.50 -7.56
CA TYR A 118 5.43 -10.53 -7.29
C TYR A 118 6.37 -10.38 -8.48
N GLU A 119 6.72 -11.49 -9.15
CA GLU A 119 7.56 -11.47 -10.35
C GLU A 119 6.88 -10.71 -11.50
N ASN A 120 5.64 -11.08 -11.80
CA ASN A 120 4.84 -10.41 -12.82
C ASN A 120 4.66 -8.91 -12.53
N PHE A 121 4.39 -8.55 -11.28
CA PHE A 121 4.24 -7.16 -10.89
C PHE A 121 5.58 -6.40 -10.97
N GLY A 122 6.71 -7.05 -10.69
CA GLY A 122 8.03 -6.50 -10.92
C GLY A 122 8.26 -6.14 -12.39
N HIS A 123 8.04 -7.08 -13.31
CA HIS A 123 8.15 -6.83 -14.75
C HIS A 123 7.25 -5.70 -15.24
N ILE A 124 6.02 -5.63 -14.73
CA ILE A 124 5.10 -4.54 -15.04
C ILE A 124 5.67 -3.20 -14.55
N THR A 125 6.16 -3.15 -13.31
CA THR A 125 6.70 -1.92 -12.71
C THR A 125 7.93 -1.41 -13.48
N TYR A 126 8.82 -2.31 -13.90
CA TYR A 126 9.95 -1.96 -14.77
C TYR A 126 9.49 -1.48 -16.16
N SER A 127 8.45 -2.07 -16.73
CA SER A 127 7.88 -1.59 -18.00
C SER A 127 7.29 -0.19 -17.89
N ILE A 128 6.71 0.15 -16.74
CA ILE A 128 6.22 1.51 -16.45
C ILE A 128 7.40 2.47 -16.26
N SER A 129 8.45 2.03 -15.59
CA SER A 129 9.70 2.79 -15.46
C SER A 129 10.31 3.08 -16.84
N ASP A 130 10.37 2.09 -17.72
CA ASP A 130 10.85 2.25 -19.10
C ASP A 130 10.01 3.27 -19.89
N TYR A 131 8.69 3.30 -19.68
CA TYR A 131 7.83 4.33 -20.26
C TYR A 131 8.21 5.73 -19.79
N LEU A 132 8.47 5.91 -18.49
CA LEU A 132 8.93 7.19 -17.93
C LEU A 132 10.30 7.59 -18.49
N ARG A 133 11.26 6.67 -18.53
CA ARG A 133 12.62 6.89 -19.07
C ARG A 133 12.59 7.29 -20.54
N LYS A 134 11.77 6.64 -21.37
CA LYS A 134 11.55 7.02 -22.78
C LYS A 134 11.02 8.43 -22.94
N ASN A 135 10.27 8.93 -21.97
CA ASN A 135 9.76 10.30 -21.96
C ASN A 135 10.70 11.31 -21.30
N GLY A 136 11.90 10.87 -20.87
CA GLY A 136 12.98 11.71 -20.36
C GLY A 136 12.95 11.90 -18.86
N TYR A 137 12.31 11.01 -18.09
CA TYR A 137 12.30 11.06 -16.63
C TYR A 137 13.24 10.00 -16.05
N GLU A 138 14.10 10.42 -15.15
CA GLU A 138 14.93 9.50 -14.37
C GLU A 138 14.08 8.75 -13.36
N THR A 139 14.35 7.45 -13.18
CA THR A 139 13.58 6.59 -12.31
C THR A 139 14.44 5.60 -11.54
N TYR A 140 13.96 5.23 -10.35
CA TYR A 140 14.40 4.05 -9.61
C TYR A 140 13.17 3.22 -9.25
N VAL A 141 13.16 1.95 -9.60
CA VAL A 141 12.06 1.03 -9.26
C VAL A 141 12.30 0.45 -7.87
N ALA A 142 11.39 0.74 -6.94
CA ALA A 142 11.34 0.10 -5.64
C ALA A 142 10.34 -1.06 -5.70
N HIS A 143 10.88 -2.28 -5.67
CA HIS A 143 10.07 -3.50 -5.72
C HIS A 143 9.64 -3.93 -4.31
N PRO A 144 8.42 -4.48 -4.11
CA PRO A 144 7.93 -4.92 -2.79
C PRO A 144 8.78 -5.98 -2.06
N ARG A 145 9.67 -6.66 -2.76
CA ARG A 145 10.65 -7.58 -2.16
C ARG A 145 11.92 -6.88 -1.65
N GLU A 146 12.06 -5.57 -1.93
CA GLU A 146 13.15 -4.77 -1.37
C GLU A 146 12.73 -4.27 0.01
N GLU A 147 13.53 -4.58 1.03
CA GLU A 147 13.23 -4.30 2.44
C GLU A 147 13.25 -2.82 2.84
N LYS A 148 13.48 -1.94 1.88
CA LYS A 148 13.88 -0.55 2.10
C LYS A 148 12.71 0.42 2.26
N ILE A 149 11.50 0.06 1.80
CA ILE A 149 10.37 0.98 1.70
C ILE A 149 9.11 0.37 2.29
N ASN A 150 8.46 1.10 3.18
CA ASN A 150 7.12 0.75 3.63
C ASN A 150 6.07 1.22 2.60
N PHE A 151 5.74 0.35 1.65
CA PHE A 151 4.82 0.64 0.55
C PHE A 151 3.40 1.00 1.02
N SER A 152 2.93 0.41 2.12
CA SER A 152 1.62 0.74 2.68
C SER A 152 1.57 2.17 3.21
N LYS A 153 2.61 2.62 3.92
CA LYS A 153 2.74 4.02 4.37
C LYS A 153 2.86 4.97 3.18
N LEU A 154 3.63 4.59 2.17
CA LEU A 154 3.81 5.41 0.98
C LEU A 154 2.49 5.62 0.23
N ALA A 155 1.70 4.54 0.06
CA ALA A 155 0.38 4.61 -0.55
C ALA A 155 -0.64 5.42 0.29
N GLU A 156 -0.56 5.32 1.62
CA GLU A 156 -1.39 6.14 2.52
C GLU A 156 -1.00 7.63 2.44
N ARG A 157 0.29 7.95 2.38
CA ARG A 157 0.79 9.31 2.17
C ARG A 157 0.39 9.87 0.80
N ALA A 158 0.30 9.02 -0.22
CA ALA A 158 -0.25 9.38 -1.53
C ALA A 158 -1.79 9.53 -1.53
N ASN A 159 -2.43 9.41 -0.37
CA ASN A 159 -3.88 9.51 -0.19
C ASN A 159 -4.71 8.51 -1.02
N MET A 160 -4.10 7.37 -1.41
CA MET A 160 -4.76 6.31 -2.17
C MET A 160 -5.72 5.45 -1.34
N GLY A 161 -5.68 5.55 -0.03
CA GLY A 161 -6.44 4.73 0.92
C GLY A 161 -5.89 4.82 2.33
N ILE A 162 -6.13 3.79 3.14
CA ILE A 162 -5.75 3.75 4.57
C ILE A 162 -5.17 2.38 4.92
N ILE A 163 -4.21 2.35 5.82
CA ILE A 163 -3.76 1.11 6.46
C ILE A 163 -4.83 0.66 7.45
N GLY A 164 -5.39 -0.51 7.20
CA GLY A 164 -6.42 -1.10 8.04
C GLY A 164 -5.84 -1.78 9.29
N LYS A 165 -6.73 -2.25 10.16
CA LYS A 165 -6.40 -2.89 11.44
C LYS A 165 -5.55 -4.18 11.33
N SER A 166 -5.51 -4.80 10.14
CA SER A 166 -4.64 -5.94 9.83
C SER A 166 -3.22 -5.55 9.40
N GLY A 167 -2.86 -4.26 9.37
CA GLY A 167 -1.63 -3.78 8.76
C GLY A 167 -1.67 -3.72 7.23
N LEU A 168 -2.73 -4.24 6.58
CA LEU A 168 -2.88 -4.20 5.13
C LEU A 168 -3.44 -2.85 4.68
N PHE A 169 -2.90 -2.35 3.58
CA PHE A 169 -3.43 -1.17 2.92
C PHE A 169 -4.77 -1.47 2.24
N ILE A 170 -5.75 -0.57 2.41
CA ILE A 170 -7.10 -0.68 1.87
C ILE A 170 -7.35 0.50 0.93
N SER A 171 -7.48 0.23 -0.36
CA SER A 171 -7.84 1.23 -1.37
C SER A 171 -9.31 1.15 -1.78
N PRO A 172 -9.90 2.22 -2.33
CA PRO A 172 -11.24 2.19 -2.91
C PRO A 172 -11.40 1.17 -4.03
N LYS A 173 -10.37 1.02 -4.88
CA LYS A 173 -10.41 0.19 -6.08
C LYS A 173 -10.33 -1.30 -5.78
N PHE A 174 -9.40 -1.73 -4.93
CA PHE A 174 -9.08 -3.14 -4.72
C PHE A 174 -9.32 -3.63 -3.29
N GLY A 175 -9.73 -2.73 -2.37
CA GLY A 175 -9.76 -3.06 -0.95
C GLY A 175 -8.37 -3.50 -0.46
N PRO A 176 -8.26 -4.57 0.34
CA PRO A 176 -6.97 -5.11 0.77
C PRO A 176 -6.35 -6.10 -0.24
N LYS A 177 -7.02 -6.42 -1.35
CA LYS A 177 -6.63 -7.43 -2.35
C LYS A 177 -5.67 -6.84 -3.39
N GLN A 178 -4.51 -6.37 -2.96
CA GLN A 178 -3.55 -5.69 -3.84
C GLN A 178 -2.12 -5.82 -3.37
N LYS A 179 -1.18 -5.63 -4.31
CA LYS A 179 0.24 -5.39 -4.07
C LYS A 179 0.57 -3.95 -4.47
N ILE A 180 1.56 -3.38 -3.83
CA ILE A 180 1.97 -1.98 -4.05
C ILE A 180 3.45 -1.97 -4.41
N ALA A 181 3.81 -1.18 -5.40
CA ALA A 181 5.18 -0.85 -5.76
C ALA A 181 5.32 0.66 -5.90
N ALA A 182 6.54 1.16 -5.91
CA ALA A 182 6.83 2.56 -6.13
C ALA A 182 7.90 2.73 -7.20
N ILE A 183 7.78 3.80 -7.97
CA ILE A 183 8.81 4.30 -8.87
C ILE A 183 9.24 5.66 -8.32
N LEU A 184 10.47 5.73 -7.81
CA LEU A 184 11.05 6.97 -7.33
C LEU A 184 11.44 7.82 -8.52
N VAL A 185 11.16 9.14 -8.45
CA VAL A 185 11.39 10.10 -9.53
C VAL A 185 11.76 11.46 -8.94
N ASN A 186 12.37 12.33 -9.78
CA ASN A 186 12.66 13.72 -9.44
C ASN A 186 11.73 14.69 -10.16
N ILE A 187 10.40 14.45 -10.07
CA ILE A 187 9.37 15.29 -10.69
C ILE A 187 8.75 16.21 -9.64
N GLU A 188 8.85 17.53 -9.86
CA GLU A 188 8.46 18.55 -8.87
C GLU A 188 6.95 18.85 -8.88
N ASN A 189 6.29 18.68 -10.02
CA ASN A 189 4.88 19.06 -10.22
C ASN A 189 3.94 17.87 -10.40
N LEU A 190 4.19 16.77 -9.70
CA LEU A 190 3.23 15.66 -9.66
C LEU A 190 1.91 16.11 -9.04
N PRO A 191 0.75 15.62 -9.53
CA PRO A 191 -0.57 16.01 -9.04
C PRO A 191 -0.88 15.37 -7.68
N ILE A 192 -0.52 16.06 -6.60
CA ILE A 192 -0.66 15.56 -5.23
C ILE A 192 -2.08 15.80 -4.73
N ILE A 193 -2.70 14.77 -4.17
CA ILE A 193 -3.95 14.87 -3.41
C ILE A 193 -3.59 15.23 -1.97
N ASN A 194 -4.03 16.43 -1.51
CA ASN A 194 -3.64 16.94 -0.19
C ASN A 194 -4.53 16.44 0.96
N VAL A 195 -5.66 15.80 0.68
CA VAL A 195 -6.62 15.34 1.69
C VAL A 195 -6.93 13.87 1.47
N ASN A 196 -6.75 13.08 2.51
CA ASN A 196 -7.15 11.67 2.48
C ASN A 196 -8.64 11.53 2.82
N GLU A 197 -9.48 11.43 1.79
CA GLU A 197 -10.94 11.24 1.97
C GLU A 197 -11.31 9.86 2.55
N HIS A 198 -10.34 8.98 2.72
CA HIS A 198 -10.54 7.59 3.14
C HIS A 198 -10.35 7.37 4.64
N ALA A 199 -10.04 8.43 5.41
CA ALA A 199 -9.75 8.37 6.86
C ALA A 199 -10.86 7.69 7.68
N TRP A 200 -12.11 7.71 7.23
CA TRP A 200 -13.25 7.02 7.83
C TRP A 200 -13.05 5.49 7.94
N ILE A 201 -12.19 4.89 7.09
CA ILE A 201 -11.87 3.46 7.13
C ILE A 201 -11.32 3.07 8.49
N ARG A 202 -10.49 3.91 9.13
CA ARG A 202 -9.95 3.64 10.47
C ARG A 202 -11.07 3.46 11.49
N LYS A 203 -12.00 4.41 11.56
CA LYS A 203 -13.16 4.33 12.46
C LYS A 203 -14.02 3.09 12.20
N TYR A 204 -14.18 2.70 10.94
CA TYR A 204 -14.87 1.47 10.60
C TYR A 204 -14.10 0.25 11.10
N CYS A 205 -12.78 0.19 10.90
CA CYS A 205 -11.93 -0.91 11.33
C CYS A 205 -11.89 -1.08 12.86
N GLU A 206 -11.96 0.01 13.65
CA GLU A 206 -11.99 -0.05 15.12
C GLU A 206 -13.07 -0.99 15.65
N SER A 207 -14.26 -0.97 15.03
CA SER A 207 -15.39 -1.81 15.44
C SER A 207 -15.50 -3.14 14.69
N CYS A 208 -14.79 -3.31 13.56
CA CYS A 208 -15.01 -4.43 12.64
C CYS A 208 -14.40 -5.74 13.14
N ASN A 209 -13.12 -5.77 13.45
CA ASN A 209 -12.31 -6.92 13.94
C ASN A 209 -12.44 -8.23 13.09
N SER A 210 -12.88 -8.16 11.83
CA SER A 210 -13.10 -9.37 11.00
C SER A 210 -11.80 -10.10 10.67
N CYS A 211 -10.72 -9.36 10.38
CA CYS A 211 -9.40 -9.90 10.11
C CYS A 211 -8.83 -10.63 11.33
N ILE A 212 -8.98 -10.05 12.54
CA ILE A 212 -8.51 -10.64 13.79
C ILE A 212 -9.23 -11.96 14.06
N ARG A 213 -10.57 -11.96 13.99
CA ARG A 213 -11.38 -13.17 14.26
C ARG A 213 -11.11 -14.31 13.28
N LYS A 214 -10.60 -14.01 12.09
CA LYS A 214 -10.39 -15.00 11.01
C LYS A 214 -8.93 -15.36 10.80
N CYS A 215 -8.01 -14.77 11.56
CA CYS A 215 -6.61 -15.16 11.51
C CYS A 215 -6.47 -16.60 12.06
N PRO A 216 -6.03 -17.58 11.23
CA PRO A 216 -5.98 -18.98 11.67
C PRO A 216 -4.95 -19.19 12.76
N GLU A 217 -3.80 -18.55 12.65
CA GLU A 217 -2.68 -18.68 13.59
C GLU A 217 -2.73 -17.64 14.73
N LYS A 218 -3.81 -16.82 14.78
CA LYS A 218 -3.95 -15.75 15.78
C LYS A 218 -2.78 -14.76 15.78
N ALA A 219 -2.07 -14.64 14.66
CA ALA A 219 -1.02 -13.64 14.48
C ALA A 219 -1.53 -12.20 14.66
N LEU A 220 -2.83 -11.99 14.45
CA LEU A 220 -3.53 -10.72 14.73
C LEU A 220 -4.36 -10.89 16.00
N ASN A 221 -4.06 -10.14 17.04
CA ASN A 221 -4.81 -10.17 18.31
C ASN A 221 -5.12 -8.76 18.81
N ASN A 222 -6.13 -8.64 19.69
CA ASN A 222 -6.36 -7.45 20.47
C ASN A 222 -5.68 -7.62 21.84
N PHE A 223 -4.81 -6.69 22.19
CA PHE A 223 -4.23 -6.58 23.50
C PHE A 223 -4.38 -5.14 23.97
N ASP A 224 -4.99 -4.92 25.12
CA ASP A 224 -5.24 -3.59 25.70
C ASP A 224 -5.80 -2.55 24.69
N GLU A 225 -6.86 -2.95 23.96
CA GLU A 225 -7.51 -2.15 22.91
C GLU A 225 -6.68 -1.88 21.65
N LYS A 226 -5.41 -2.26 21.63
CA LYS A 226 -4.53 -2.19 20.46
C LYS A 226 -4.46 -3.51 19.73
N VAL A 227 -4.28 -3.46 18.42
CA VAL A 227 -4.00 -4.67 17.64
C VAL A 227 -2.51 -4.94 17.68
N GLN A 228 -2.17 -6.13 18.15
CA GLN A 228 -0.81 -6.65 18.04
C GLN A 228 -0.73 -7.60 16.86
N PHE A 229 0.36 -7.50 16.13
CA PHE A 229 0.72 -8.41 15.06
C PHE A 229 1.97 -9.18 15.47
N ASP A 230 1.85 -10.51 15.53
CA ASP A 230 2.98 -11.42 15.75
C ASP A 230 3.37 -12.02 14.40
N GLU A 231 4.49 -11.55 13.87
CA GLU A 231 5.03 -12.00 12.60
C GLU A 231 5.46 -13.46 12.58
N ASN A 232 5.93 -13.97 13.73
CA ASN A 232 6.38 -15.36 13.85
C ASN A 232 5.22 -16.36 13.74
N LEU A 233 4.00 -15.91 14.06
CA LEU A 233 2.78 -16.71 13.89
C LEU A 233 2.16 -16.55 12.52
N CYS A 234 2.51 -15.49 11.78
CA CYS A 234 1.88 -15.21 10.48
C CYS A 234 2.41 -16.11 9.39
N ILE A 235 1.57 -16.99 8.86
CA ILE A 235 1.89 -17.87 7.73
C ILE A 235 1.61 -17.22 6.35
N GLY A 236 1.41 -15.90 6.31
CA GLY A 236 1.14 -15.18 5.06
C GLY A 236 2.31 -15.25 4.08
N CYS A 237 3.52 -15.04 4.57
CA CYS A 237 4.73 -15.06 3.75
C CYS A 237 5.22 -16.48 3.44
N SER A 238 5.09 -17.42 4.39
CA SER A 238 5.62 -18.78 4.24
C SER A 238 4.66 -19.76 3.54
N GLN A 239 3.35 -19.48 3.56
CA GLN A 239 2.32 -20.36 2.99
C GLN A 239 1.27 -19.60 2.17
N GLY A 240 1.49 -18.34 1.82
CA GLY A 240 0.55 -17.57 1.01
C GLY A 240 -0.82 -17.34 1.66
N CYS A 241 -0.94 -17.34 2.99
CA CYS A 241 -2.21 -17.16 3.69
C CYS A 241 -2.85 -15.80 3.39
N THR A 242 -4.12 -15.81 2.98
CA THR A 242 -4.91 -14.62 2.63
C THR A 242 -6.19 -14.46 3.47
N GLU A 243 -6.32 -15.16 4.59
CA GLU A 243 -7.57 -15.20 5.38
C GLU A 243 -7.99 -13.82 5.91
N CYS A 244 -7.05 -12.95 6.27
CA CYS A 244 -7.34 -11.57 6.69
C CYS A 244 -7.88 -10.73 5.51
N ILE A 245 -7.42 -10.97 4.28
CA ILE A 245 -7.94 -10.35 3.05
C ILE A 245 -9.36 -10.86 2.78
N LYS A 246 -9.54 -12.18 2.74
CA LYS A 246 -10.86 -12.83 2.51
C LYS A 246 -11.89 -12.42 3.55
N ALA A 247 -11.50 -12.21 4.81
CA ALA A 247 -12.39 -11.78 5.86
C ALA A 247 -12.82 -10.32 5.77
N CYS A 248 -12.06 -9.49 5.08
CA CYS A 248 -12.25 -8.04 5.06
C CYS A 248 -13.56 -7.64 4.37
N PRO A 249 -14.41 -6.78 4.99
CA PRO A 249 -15.61 -6.28 4.35
C PRO A 249 -15.36 -5.51 3.05
N PHE A 250 -14.24 -4.81 2.94
CA PHE A 250 -13.86 -4.08 1.72
C PHE A 250 -13.59 -5.02 0.54
N TYR A 251 -13.08 -6.22 0.79
CA TYR A 251 -13.01 -7.28 -0.22
C TYR A 251 -14.38 -7.88 -0.51
N LYS A 252 -15.14 -8.25 0.55
CA LYS A 252 -16.40 -9.01 0.38
C LYS A 252 -17.54 -8.20 -0.23
N ARG A 253 -17.58 -6.90 0.05
CA ARG A 253 -18.71 -6.02 -0.28
C ARG A 253 -18.34 -4.87 -1.18
N GLY A 254 -17.06 -4.56 -1.28
CA GLY A 254 -16.55 -3.37 -1.97
C GLY A 254 -16.68 -2.09 -1.13
N TYR A 255 -15.89 -1.11 -1.52
CA TYR A 255 -15.72 0.17 -0.83
C TYR A 255 -17.04 0.91 -0.61
N GLU A 256 -17.84 1.12 -1.68
CA GLU A 256 -19.07 1.90 -1.64
C GLU A 256 -20.12 1.33 -0.68
N LYS A 257 -20.27 -0.01 -0.66
CA LYS A 257 -21.23 -0.65 0.25
C LYS A 257 -20.80 -0.54 1.70
N VAL A 258 -19.49 -0.67 1.96
CA VAL A 258 -18.95 -0.49 3.33
C VAL A 258 -19.11 0.95 3.78
N TYR A 259 -18.88 1.92 2.91
CA TYR A 259 -19.09 3.34 3.21
C TYR A 259 -20.55 3.66 3.55
N ALA A 260 -21.50 3.12 2.78
CA ALA A 260 -22.91 3.29 3.07
C ALA A 260 -23.33 2.66 4.43
N ILE A 261 -22.73 1.52 4.80
CA ILE A 261 -22.93 0.92 6.12
C ILE A 261 -22.35 1.82 7.22
N PHE A 262 -21.14 2.31 7.03
CA PHE A 262 -20.48 3.22 7.98
C PHE A 262 -21.32 4.48 8.24
N LYS A 263 -21.81 5.15 7.19
CA LYS A 263 -22.68 6.32 7.34
C LYS A 263 -23.91 6.04 8.19
N LYS A 264 -24.60 4.93 7.94
CA LYS A 264 -25.78 4.52 8.73
C LYS A 264 -25.46 4.25 10.19
N LEU A 265 -24.28 3.72 10.49
CA LEU A 265 -23.82 3.50 11.87
C LEU A 265 -23.53 4.83 12.58
N GLU A 266 -22.88 5.76 11.91
CA GLU A 266 -22.60 7.09 12.45
C GLU A 266 -23.88 7.92 12.72
N GLU A 267 -24.89 7.82 11.85
CA GLU A 267 -26.20 8.44 12.05
C GLU A 267 -26.93 7.89 13.30
N LYS A 268 -26.80 6.58 13.54
CA LYS A 268 -27.39 5.94 14.74
C LYS A 268 -26.68 6.30 16.04
N ARG A 269 -25.36 6.57 15.97
CA ARG A 269 -24.58 7.01 17.15
C ARG A 269 -24.84 8.45 17.57
N LYS A 270 -25.36 9.27 16.64
CA LYS A 270 -25.72 10.68 16.89
C LYS A 270 -27.14 10.86 17.45
N LYS A 271 -27.94 9.83 17.46
CA LYS A 271 -29.30 9.78 18.05
C LYS A 271 -29.27 9.17 19.44
#